data_3d51311784a7453fe9d0532177f0b598
#
_entry.id   3d51311784a7453fe9d0532177f0b598
#
_cell.length_a   1.000
_cell.length_b   1.000
_cell.length_c   1.000
_cell.angle_alpha   90.00
_cell.angle_beta   90.00
_cell.angle_gamma   90.00
#
_symmetry.space_group_name_H-M   'P 1'
#
loop_
_entity.id
_entity.type
_entity.pdbx_description
1 polymer ?
#
loop_
_entity_poly.entity_id
_entity_poly.type
_entity_poly.pdbx_seq_one_letter_code
_entity_poly.pdbx_strand_id
1 'polypeptide(L)'
;PQPPEETPSEPSEPDDTTPDSEAVKLLQAQVVAQQIAQEINANYTGRSDLDKVSAAAEMVAEYCRQGTESDSQDSATAYGVFIKGEYSSAGATRALGMVLDYLGYSWTHINADTPNHQWCELTMDGQSGWADGQSGTAGYGSIH
;
A
#
# COMPACT_ATOMS: atom_id res chain seq x y z
N PRO A 1 30.71 -5.84 -23.69
CA PRO A 1 30.09 -6.11 -23.45
C PRO A 1 29.89 -6.18 -23.50
N GLN A 2 29.89 -5.82 -23.56
CA GLN A 2 29.28 -6.08 -23.33
C GLN A 2 29.06 -6.16 -23.16
N PRO A 3 29.37 -5.99 -23.26
CA PRO A 3 28.68 -6.11 -22.94
C PRO A 3 28.43 -6.08 -22.51
N PRO A 4 28.60 -6.04 -22.38
CA PRO A 4 27.92 -6.13 -21.64
C PRO A 4 27.73 -6.00 -21.05
N GLU A 5 27.70 -5.85 -20.90
CA GLU A 5 27.04 -5.96 -20.08
C GLU A 5 26.69 -6.15 -19.42
N GLU A 6 26.94 -6.28 -19.48
CA GLU A 6 26.20 -6.67 -18.66
C GLU A 6 26.12 -7.03 -17.95
N THR A 7 26.53 -7.08 -18.13
CA THR A 7 26.00 -7.61 -17.26
C THR A 7 25.77 -7.89 -16.69
N PRO A 8 25.96 -8.50 -16.58
CA PRO A 8 25.27 -9.04 -15.87
C PRO A 8 25.02 -9.23 -15.25
N SER A 9 24.75 -9.46 -15.04
CA SER A 9 24.04 -9.76 -14.27
C SER A 9 23.85 -10.09 -13.73
N GLU A 10 23.64 -10.39 -13.68
CA GLU A 10 23.22 -10.75 -13.06
C GLU A 10 22.65 -11.22 -12.97
N PRO A 11 23.16 -11.62 -12.94
CA PRO A 11 22.37 -12.54 -13.13
C PRO A 11 21.19 -12.91 -13.06
N SER A 12 21.03 -13.74 -13.04
CA SER A 12 19.69 -13.99 -12.77
C SER A 12 19.03 -12.80 -12.23
N GLU A 13 19.65 -11.85 -12.31
CA GLU A 13 19.12 -10.59 -11.95
C GLU A 13 17.97 -10.26 -12.84
N PRO A 14 16.77 -10.02 -12.32
CA PRO A 14 15.67 -9.67 -13.18
C PRO A 14 16.00 -8.41 -13.95
N ASP A 15 15.51 -8.36 -15.18
CA ASP A 15 15.64 -7.15 -15.96
C ASP A 15 14.64 -6.15 -15.42
N ASP A 16 15.13 -5.13 -14.72
CA ASP A 16 14.28 -4.16 -14.04
C ASP A 16 13.51 -3.28 -15.01
N THR A 17 13.80 -3.37 -16.30
CA THR A 17 13.09 -2.56 -17.29
C THR A 17 11.88 -3.27 -17.87
N THR A 18 11.65 -4.56 -17.56
CA THR A 18 10.47 -5.23 -18.09
C THR A 18 9.22 -4.78 -17.34
N PRO A 19 8.09 -4.58 -18.06
CA PRO A 19 6.89 -4.06 -17.40
C PRO A 19 6.34 -4.95 -16.29
N ASP A 20 6.57 -6.27 -16.36
CA ASP A 20 6.05 -7.17 -15.34
C ASP A 20 7.11 -7.65 -14.36
N SER A 21 8.29 -7.00 -14.32
CA SER A 21 9.24 -7.32 -13.27
C SER A 21 8.72 -6.80 -11.93
N GLU A 22 9.11 -7.48 -10.85
CA GLU A 22 8.67 -7.06 -9.52
C GLU A 22 9.20 -5.67 -9.16
N ALA A 23 10.39 -5.33 -9.64
CA ALA A 23 10.95 -4.01 -9.37
C ALA A 23 10.13 -2.91 -10.02
N VAL A 24 9.71 -3.11 -11.28
CA VAL A 24 8.88 -2.12 -11.97
C VAL A 24 7.51 -2.00 -11.32
N LYS A 25 6.90 -3.14 -10.95
CA LYS A 25 5.60 -3.12 -10.27
C LYS A 25 5.69 -2.34 -8.97
N LEU A 26 6.74 -2.56 -8.20
CA LEU A 26 6.92 -1.86 -6.93
C LEU A 26 7.07 -0.35 -7.16
N LEU A 27 7.88 0.03 -8.14
CA LEU A 27 8.06 1.45 -8.44
C LEU A 27 6.76 2.13 -8.84
N GLN A 28 5.95 1.45 -9.66
CA GLN A 28 4.67 2.02 -10.07
C GLN A 28 3.75 2.22 -8.88
N ALA A 29 3.70 1.24 -7.97
CA ALA A 29 2.88 1.35 -6.78
C ALA A 29 3.38 2.49 -5.89
N GLN A 30 4.70 2.61 -5.74
CA GLN A 30 5.29 3.67 -4.91
C GLN A 30 4.95 5.06 -5.43
N VAL A 31 4.92 5.24 -6.75
CA VAL A 31 4.55 6.53 -7.32
C VAL A 31 3.14 6.92 -6.91
N VAL A 32 2.20 5.99 -7.00
CA VAL A 32 0.82 6.26 -6.61
C VAL A 32 0.72 6.56 -5.12
N ALA A 33 1.36 5.73 -4.29
CA ALA A 33 1.33 5.93 -2.84
C ALA A 33 1.92 7.28 -2.46
N GLN A 34 3.00 7.68 -3.13
CA GLN A 34 3.65 8.96 -2.87
C GLN A 34 2.74 10.12 -3.23
N GLN A 35 2.04 10.00 -4.36
CA GLN A 35 1.09 11.03 -4.77
C GLN A 35 -0.05 11.16 -3.78
N ILE A 36 -0.56 10.05 -3.28
CA ILE A 36 -1.61 10.07 -2.26
C ILE A 36 -1.10 10.78 -1.00
N ALA A 37 0.11 10.41 -0.56
CA ALA A 37 0.68 11.01 0.65
C ALA A 37 0.88 12.52 0.47
N GLN A 38 1.34 12.95 -0.71
CA GLN A 38 1.52 14.36 -0.99
C GLN A 38 0.21 15.12 -0.95
N GLU A 39 -0.84 14.53 -1.51
CA GLU A 39 -2.16 15.15 -1.49
C GLU A 39 -2.68 15.29 -0.07
N ILE A 40 -2.50 14.26 0.76
CA ILE A 40 -2.93 14.31 2.14
C ILE A 40 -2.15 15.38 2.89
N ASN A 41 -0.83 15.43 2.71
CA ASN A 41 -0.02 16.44 3.37
C ASN A 41 -0.44 17.86 2.97
N ALA A 42 -0.84 18.06 1.72
CA ALA A 42 -1.26 19.38 1.24
C ALA A 42 -2.63 19.78 1.79
N ASN A 43 -3.56 18.83 1.89
CA ASN A 43 -4.96 19.14 2.18
C ASN A 43 -5.32 18.94 3.64
N TYR A 44 -4.49 18.25 4.41
CA TYR A 44 -4.79 17.93 5.81
C TYR A 44 -3.75 18.52 6.77
N THR A 45 -3.06 19.58 6.35
CA THR A 45 -2.07 20.24 7.20
C THR A 45 -2.73 20.69 8.50
N GLY A 46 -2.10 20.35 9.61
CA GLY A 46 -2.61 20.74 10.92
C GLY A 46 -3.75 19.87 11.43
N ARG A 47 -4.17 18.88 10.66
CA ARG A 47 -5.22 17.97 11.10
C ARG A 47 -4.61 16.84 11.95
N SER A 48 -5.47 16.10 12.63
CA SER A 48 -5.03 15.02 13.50
C SER A 48 -4.47 13.85 12.68
N ASP A 49 -3.73 12.97 13.36
CA ASP A 49 -3.27 11.74 12.72
C ASP A 49 -4.45 10.93 12.22
N LEU A 50 -5.51 10.83 13.02
CA LEU A 50 -6.68 10.07 12.62
C LEU A 50 -7.29 10.62 11.34
N ASP A 51 -7.37 11.95 11.20
CA ASP A 51 -7.89 12.53 9.97
C ASP A 51 -7.06 12.15 8.77
N LYS A 52 -5.74 12.23 8.90
CA LYS A 52 -4.84 11.90 7.79
C LYS A 52 -4.89 10.42 7.43
N VAL A 53 -4.89 9.57 8.44
CA VAL A 53 -4.92 8.12 8.23
C VAL A 53 -6.27 7.70 7.66
N SER A 54 -7.36 8.31 8.15
CA SER A 54 -8.69 8.03 7.60
C SER A 54 -8.76 8.41 6.12
N ALA A 55 -8.18 9.55 5.75
CA ALA A 55 -8.13 9.95 4.35
C ALA A 55 -7.33 8.96 3.52
N ALA A 56 -6.20 8.48 4.06
CA ALA A 56 -5.39 7.48 3.35
C ALA A 56 -6.18 6.19 3.15
N ALA A 57 -6.86 5.72 4.20
CA ALA A 57 -7.65 4.49 4.10
C ALA A 57 -8.76 4.63 3.06
N GLU A 58 -9.45 5.77 3.04
CA GLU A 58 -10.52 5.98 2.09
C GLU A 58 -9.99 6.04 0.66
N MET A 59 -8.86 6.67 0.43
CA MET A 59 -8.29 6.73 -0.91
C MET A 59 -7.89 5.35 -1.42
N VAL A 60 -7.31 4.51 -0.55
CA VAL A 60 -6.98 3.14 -0.93
C VAL A 60 -8.25 2.35 -1.20
N ALA A 61 -9.26 2.50 -0.36
CA ALA A 61 -10.53 1.78 -0.55
C ALA A 61 -11.19 2.17 -1.87
N GLU A 62 -11.03 3.40 -2.31
CA GLU A 62 -11.57 3.82 -3.59
C GLU A 62 -10.94 3.05 -4.75
N TYR A 63 -9.63 2.81 -4.69
CA TYR A 63 -8.99 1.96 -5.69
C TYR A 63 -9.57 0.55 -5.66
N CYS A 64 -9.84 0.02 -4.46
CA CYS A 64 -10.44 -1.31 -4.35
C CYS A 64 -11.84 -1.33 -4.99
N ARG A 65 -12.64 -0.30 -4.72
CA ARG A 65 -14.01 -0.24 -5.26
C ARG A 65 -14.02 -0.18 -6.78
N GLN A 66 -12.99 0.41 -7.38
CA GLN A 66 -12.89 0.49 -8.83
C GLN A 66 -12.28 -0.77 -9.44
N GLY A 67 -11.73 -1.65 -8.62
CA GLY A 67 -11.11 -2.88 -9.08
C GLY A 67 -11.98 -4.09 -8.82
N THR A 68 -11.37 -5.26 -8.92
CA THR A 68 -12.04 -6.53 -8.74
C THR A 68 -11.36 -7.32 -7.64
N GLU A 69 -12.13 -7.85 -6.71
CA GLU A 69 -11.58 -8.72 -5.69
C GLU A 69 -11.09 -10.01 -6.32
N SER A 70 -9.90 -10.47 -5.93
CA SER A 70 -9.25 -11.57 -6.61
C SER A 70 -8.33 -12.28 -5.63
N ASP A 71 -7.96 -13.52 -5.96
CA ASP A 71 -6.94 -14.26 -5.22
C ASP A 71 -5.67 -14.42 -6.03
N SER A 72 -5.49 -13.61 -7.07
CA SER A 72 -4.28 -13.63 -7.85
C SER A 72 -3.08 -13.18 -7.01
N GLN A 73 -1.90 -13.53 -7.47
CA GLN A 73 -0.68 -13.13 -6.76
C GLN A 73 -0.58 -11.61 -6.65
N ASP A 74 -0.91 -10.89 -7.72
CA ASP A 74 -0.82 -9.44 -7.71
C ASP A 74 -1.85 -8.80 -6.77
N SER A 75 -3.00 -9.45 -6.56
CA SER A 75 -4.03 -8.88 -5.68
C SER A 75 -3.56 -8.71 -4.24
N ALA A 76 -2.50 -9.43 -3.86
CA ALA A 76 -1.95 -9.34 -2.51
C ALA A 76 -0.89 -8.25 -2.40
N THR A 77 -0.71 -7.43 -3.42
CA THR A 77 0.33 -6.40 -3.45
C THR A 77 -0.28 -5.03 -3.67
N ALA A 78 0.48 -4.00 -3.31
CA ALA A 78 0.06 -2.63 -3.59
C ALA A 78 -0.10 -2.39 -5.09
N TYR A 79 0.74 -3.02 -5.90
CA TYR A 79 0.63 -2.90 -7.35
C TYR A 79 -0.74 -3.37 -7.85
N GLY A 80 -1.21 -4.49 -7.32
CA GLY A 80 -2.53 -4.98 -7.71
C GLY A 80 -3.60 -3.95 -7.43
N VAL A 81 -3.57 -3.35 -6.25
CA VAL A 81 -4.56 -2.37 -5.84
C VAL A 81 -4.47 -1.09 -6.68
N PHE A 82 -3.27 -0.53 -6.80
CA PHE A 82 -3.10 0.80 -7.39
C PHE A 82 -3.05 0.79 -8.91
N ILE A 83 -2.53 -0.26 -9.52
CA ILE A 83 -2.22 -0.25 -10.95
C ILE A 83 -3.07 -1.25 -11.71
N LYS A 84 -3.07 -2.50 -11.27
CA LYS A 84 -3.69 -3.58 -12.03
C LYS A 84 -5.21 -3.62 -11.86
N GLY A 85 -5.74 -3.12 -10.75
CA GLY A 85 -7.17 -3.17 -10.50
C GLY A 85 -7.65 -4.49 -9.94
N GLU A 86 -6.79 -5.22 -9.24
CA GLU A 86 -7.15 -6.44 -8.53
C GLU A 86 -6.72 -6.30 -7.09
N TYR A 87 -7.60 -6.68 -6.16
CA TYR A 87 -7.29 -6.49 -4.76
C TYR A 87 -7.72 -7.67 -3.92
N SER A 88 -7.13 -7.72 -2.74
CA SER A 88 -7.53 -8.59 -1.65
C SER A 88 -7.28 -7.81 -0.37
N SER A 89 -7.68 -8.40 0.76
CA SER A 89 -7.41 -7.78 2.06
C SER A 89 -5.91 -7.55 2.25
N ALA A 90 -5.08 -8.52 1.83
CA ALA A 90 -3.64 -8.38 1.92
C ALA A 90 -3.12 -7.23 1.08
N GLY A 91 -3.62 -7.11 -0.15
CA GLY A 91 -3.19 -6.04 -1.05
C GLY A 91 -3.62 -4.67 -0.55
N ALA A 92 -4.86 -4.56 -0.07
CA ALA A 92 -5.35 -3.30 0.47
C ALA A 92 -4.53 -2.86 1.67
N THR A 93 -4.16 -3.82 2.54
CA THR A 93 -3.35 -3.51 3.71
C THR A 93 -1.95 -3.03 3.30
N ARG A 94 -1.33 -3.70 2.33
CA ARG A 94 0.00 -3.30 1.87
C ARG A 94 -0.03 -1.97 1.14
N ALA A 95 -1.08 -1.71 0.37
CA ALA A 95 -1.23 -0.42 -0.30
C ALA A 95 -1.36 0.71 0.72
N LEU A 96 -2.22 0.52 1.72
CA LEU A 96 -2.37 1.52 2.77
C LEU A 96 -1.06 1.71 3.54
N GLY A 97 -0.39 0.60 3.89
CA GLY A 97 0.88 0.69 4.60
C GLY A 97 1.91 1.48 3.82
N MET A 98 1.94 1.33 2.50
CA MET A 98 2.87 2.09 1.68
C MET A 98 2.59 3.58 1.75
N VAL A 99 1.32 3.99 1.75
CA VAL A 99 0.94 5.39 1.93
C VAL A 99 1.35 5.86 3.32
N LEU A 100 1.09 5.04 4.36
CA LEU A 100 1.46 5.38 5.73
C LEU A 100 2.97 5.57 5.87
N ASP A 101 3.75 4.75 5.18
CA ASP A 101 5.21 4.91 5.17
C ASP A 101 5.59 6.29 4.65
N TYR A 102 5.00 6.73 3.55
CA TYR A 102 5.32 8.04 2.99
C TYR A 102 4.79 9.18 3.85
N LEU A 103 3.76 8.93 4.66
CA LEU A 103 3.28 9.92 5.61
C LEU A 103 4.11 9.96 6.89
N GLY A 104 5.01 8.99 7.08
CA GLY A 104 5.91 8.96 8.23
C GLY A 104 5.38 8.17 9.41
N TYR A 105 4.36 7.34 9.23
CA TYR A 105 3.82 6.52 10.31
C TYR A 105 4.45 5.14 10.29
N SER A 106 4.73 4.61 11.50
CA SER A 106 5.08 3.20 11.66
C SER A 106 3.80 2.41 11.88
N TRP A 107 3.73 1.22 11.31
CA TRP A 107 2.50 0.44 11.36
C TRP A 107 2.84 -1.06 11.39
N THR A 108 1.88 -1.85 11.84
CA THR A 108 2.00 -3.30 11.91
C THR A 108 0.91 -3.93 11.04
N HIS A 109 1.28 -4.91 10.25
CA HIS A 109 0.36 -5.63 9.37
C HIS A 109 -0.29 -6.75 10.17
N ILE A 110 -1.59 -6.64 10.41
CA ILE A 110 -2.32 -7.61 11.22
C ILE A 110 -2.83 -8.73 10.33
N ASN A 111 -2.66 -9.97 10.81
CA ASN A 111 -3.08 -11.20 10.12
C ASN A 111 -2.36 -11.43 8.80
N ALA A 112 -1.15 -10.90 8.65
CA ALA A 112 -0.35 -11.13 7.43
C ALA A 112 -0.18 -12.63 7.22
N ASP A 113 -0.27 -13.04 5.95
CA ASP A 113 -0.06 -14.43 5.53
C ASP A 113 -1.10 -15.40 6.09
N THR A 114 -2.28 -14.91 6.45
CA THR A 114 -3.38 -15.75 6.89
C THR A 114 -4.60 -15.50 5.99
N PRO A 115 -5.60 -16.38 6.03
CA PRO A 115 -6.84 -16.13 5.29
C PRO A 115 -7.79 -15.14 5.97
N ASN A 116 -7.43 -14.68 7.18
CA ASN A 116 -8.27 -13.76 7.92
C ASN A 116 -8.17 -12.36 7.32
N HIS A 117 -9.17 -11.53 7.60
CA HIS A 117 -9.15 -10.14 7.18
C HIS A 117 -7.92 -9.43 7.75
N GLN A 118 -7.31 -8.55 6.96
CA GLN A 118 -6.06 -7.90 7.29
C GLN A 118 -6.25 -6.39 7.36
N TRP A 119 -5.47 -5.75 8.24
CA TRP A 119 -5.52 -4.30 8.40
C TRP A 119 -4.20 -3.82 8.98
N CYS A 120 -4.05 -2.49 9.14
CA CYS A 120 -2.89 -1.88 9.74
C CYS A 120 -3.21 -1.46 11.18
N GLU A 121 -2.28 -1.71 12.10
CA GLU A 121 -2.34 -1.12 13.43
C GLU A 121 -1.23 -0.10 13.57
N LEU A 122 -1.53 1.01 14.22
CA LEU A 122 -0.55 2.07 14.40
C LEU A 122 -1.00 2.97 15.54
N THR A 123 -0.06 3.80 16.00
CA THR A 123 -0.36 4.85 16.99
C THR A 123 -0.74 6.12 16.25
N MET A 124 -1.86 6.71 16.64
CA MET A 124 -2.35 7.96 16.06
C MET A 124 -2.70 8.90 17.21
N ASP A 125 -2.17 10.11 17.16
CA ASP A 125 -2.47 11.13 18.19
C ASP A 125 -2.17 10.60 19.59
N GLY A 126 -1.12 9.80 19.72
CA GLY A 126 -0.70 9.24 21.00
C GLY A 126 -1.53 8.06 21.47
N GLN A 127 -2.43 7.54 20.66
CA GLN A 127 -3.33 6.44 21.04
C GLN A 127 -3.16 5.29 20.07
N SER A 128 -3.30 4.06 20.57
CA SER A 128 -3.35 2.88 19.70
C SER A 128 -4.59 2.95 18.82
N GLY A 129 -4.44 2.51 17.59
CA GLY A 129 -5.55 2.51 16.67
C GLY A 129 -5.31 1.58 15.49
N TRP A 130 -6.19 1.69 14.51
CA TRP A 130 -6.20 0.80 13.34
C TRP A 130 -6.64 1.55 12.12
N ALA A 131 -6.30 1.01 10.96
CA ALA A 131 -6.75 1.54 9.67
C ALA A 131 -6.91 0.38 8.69
N ASP A 132 -8.00 0.39 7.95
CA ASP A 132 -8.37 -0.68 7.04
C ASP A 132 -8.49 -0.13 5.62
N GLY A 133 -7.57 -0.56 4.76
CA GLY A 133 -7.53 -0.07 3.38
C GLY A 133 -8.64 -0.62 2.50
N GLN A 134 -9.23 -1.75 2.87
CA GLN A 134 -10.31 -2.31 2.07
C GLN A 134 -11.64 -1.63 2.37
N SER A 135 -11.94 -1.37 3.64
CA SER A 135 -13.18 -0.71 4.01
C SER A 135 -13.10 0.81 3.95
N GLY A 136 -11.89 1.37 4.00
CA GLY A 136 -11.71 2.81 3.96
C GLY A 136 -11.94 3.50 5.28
N THR A 137 -11.78 2.77 6.40
CA THR A 137 -12.06 3.31 7.73
C THR A 137 -10.85 3.22 8.62
N ALA A 138 -10.84 4.03 9.67
CA ALA A 138 -9.79 4.03 10.68
C ALA A 138 -10.40 4.49 12.00
N GLY A 139 -9.74 4.13 13.10
CA GLY A 139 -10.24 4.53 14.40
C GLY A 139 -9.25 4.24 15.49
N TYR A 140 -9.56 4.72 16.70
CA TYR A 140 -8.77 4.40 17.88
C TYR A 140 -9.26 3.10 18.47
N GLY A 141 -8.40 2.47 19.26
CA GLY A 141 -8.75 1.24 19.98
C GLY A 141 -8.67 0.03 19.06
N SER A 142 -9.59 -0.88 19.24
CA SER A 142 -9.60 -2.14 18.50
C SER A 142 -10.54 -2.05 17.33
N ILE A 143 -10.17 -2.73 16.24
CA ILE A 143 -11.03 -2.83 15.07
C ILE A 143 -12.18 -3.79 15.40
N HIS A 144 -13.31 -3.58 14.75
CA HIS A 144 -14.46 -4.46 14.91
C HIS A 144 -14.94 -5.02 13.61
#